data_0dfa24c36c9244088c9f4bc9af8586a3
#
_entry.id   0dfa24c36c9244088c9f4bc9af8586a3
#
_cell.length_a   1.000
_cell.length_b   1.000
_cell.length_c   1.000
_cell.angle_alpha   90.00
_cell.angle_beta   90.00
_cell.angle_gamma   90.00
#
_symmetry.space_group_name_H-M   'P 1'
#
loop_
_entity.id
_entity.type
_entity.pdbx_description
1 polymer ?
#
loop_
_entity_poly.entity_id
_entity_poly.type
_entity_poly.pdbx_seq_one_letter_code
_entity_poly.pdbx_strand_id
1 'polypeptide(L)'
;MRPLVNNMEVSRELNKKANEYISHYPNDQKRSASLPLLHLFQQEHGYINEDSMNWVAEKLGIEPIHVLELVTFYPGLRQTAPGKYHIRVCRTLSCAMAGCYETMDKFCEVAGIDRSKVSHHDPIAVSEDGKFSIEFAECLASCGTGPVCLIGDDFHESVKADDVAEIIEKYD
;
A
#
# COMPACT_ATOMS: atom_id res chain seq x y z
N MET A 1 -8.32 -2.85 26.73
CA MET A 1 -6.99 -3.49 26.59
C MET A 1 -7.17 -4.65 25.61
N ARG A 2 -6.90 -4.44 24.31
CA ARG A 2 -6.89 -5.54 23.32
C ARG A 2 -5.59 -6.33 23.52
N PRO A 3 -5.60 -7.66 23.47
CA PRO A 3 -4.38 -8.42 23.56
C PRO A 3 -3.52 -8.13 22.34
N LEU A 4 -2.27 -7.78 22.56
CA LEU A 4 -1.22 -7.71 21.54
C LEU A 4 -1.03 -9.13 20.99
N VAL A 5 -1.53 -9.38 19.80
CA VAL A 5 -1.27 -10.61 19.05
C VAL A 5 -0.91 -10.18 17.64
N ASN A 6 0.38 -10.06 17.43
CA ASN A 6 1.10 -10.58 16.28
C ASN A 6 2.56 -10.17 16.42
N ASN A 7 3.38 -11.05 16.98
CA ASN A 7 4.83 -10.98 16.88
C ASN A 7 5.18 -11.05 15.38
N MET A 8 5.42 -9.91 14.75
CA MET A 8 5.99 -9.86 13.43
C MET A 8 7.45 -10.31 13.57
N GLU A 9 7.76 -11.52 13.11
CA GLU A 9 9.13 -12.02 13.14
C GLU A 9 9.97 -11.26 12.10
N VAL A 10 10.97 -10.55 12.58
CA VAL A 10 11.97 -9.91 11.73
C VAL A 10 12.92 -10.97 11.20
N SER A 11 12.88 -11.24 9.90
CA SER A 11 13.78 -12.19 9.27
C SER A 11 15.23 -11.73 9.37
N ARG A 12 16.18 -12.71 9.35
CA ARG A 12 17.62 -12.40 9.33
C ARG A 12 17.99 -11.58 8.08
N GLU A 13 17.29 -11.82 6.98
CA GLU A 13 17.54 -11.12 5.72
C GLU A 13 17.06 -9.67 5.80
N LEU A 14 15.85 -9.43 6.31
CA LEU A 14 15.34 -8.07 6.55
C LEU A 14 16.29 -7.28 7.44
N ASN A 15 16.73 -7.89 8.54
CA ASN A 15 17.67 -7.24 9.46
C ASN A 15 19.02 -6.91 8.82
N LYS A 16 19.53 -7.80 7.94
CA LYS A 16 20.76 -7.56 7.17
C LYS A 16 20.61 -6.39 6.20
N LYS A 17 19.54 -6.40 5.39
CA LYS A 17 19.24 -5.31 4.44
C LYS A 17 19.03 -3.98 5.18
N ALA A 18 18.32 -3.99 6.30
CA ALA A 18 18.12 -2.78 7.10
C ALA A 18 19.46 -2.17 7.59
N ASN A 19 20.37 -3.00 8.08
CA ASN A 19 21.70 -2.53 8.51
C ASN A 19 22.52 -1.97 7.31
N GLU A 20 22.40 -2.58 6.13
CA GLU A 20 23.01 -2.10 4.90
C GLU A 20 22.46 -0.70 4.54
N TYR A 21 21.13 -0.53 4.49
CA TYR A 21 20.53 0.78 4.22
C TYR A 21 20.94 1.85 5.25
N ILE A 22 20.98 1.51 6.53
CA ILE A 22 21.44 2.43 7.57
C ILE A 22 22.90 2.86 7.33
N SER A 23 23.74 1.95 6.84
CA SER A 23 25.16 2.24 6.59
C SER A 23 25.41 3.25 5.45
N HIS A 24 24.42 3.50 4.61
CA HIS A 24 24.48 4.51 3.54
C HIS A 24 24.39 5.95 4.09
N TYR A 25 24.03 6.12 5.36
CA TYR A 25 23.86 7.43 5.98
C TYR A 25 24.94 7.69 7.04
N PRO A 26 25.39 8.95 7.21
CA PRO A 26 26.28 9.33 8.30
C PRO A 26 25.70 8.93 9.69
N ASN A 27 26.55 8.69 10.67
CA ASN A 27 26.12 8.21 11.98
C ASN A 27 25.15 9.15 12.71
N ASP A 28 25.24 10.45 12.46
CA ASP A 28 24.37 11.51 12.99
C ASP A 28 23.10 11.73 12.13
N GLN A 29 22.97 11.04 10.98
CA GLN A 29 21.88 11.21 10.00
C GLN A 29 21.09 9.92 9.79
N LYS A 30 21.18 8.92 10.68
CA LYS A 30 20.52 7.61 10.54
C LYS A 30 19.00 7.69 10.42
N ARG A 31 18.37 8.75 10.96
CA ARG A 31 16.93 9.02 10.79
C ARG A 31 16.52 9.03 9.31
N SER A 32 17.38 9.41 8.40
CA SER A 32 17.10 9.41 6.95
C SER A 32 16.85 8.00 6.37
N ALA A 33 17.26 6.94 7.06
CA ALA A 33 16.97 5.57 6.69
C ALA A 33 15.54 5.12 7.04
N SER A 34 14.73 5.93 7.73
CA SER A 34 13.38 5.53 8.17
C SER A 34 12.50 5.06 7.00
N LEU A 35 12.43 5.85 5.93
CA LEU A 35 11.59 5.52 4.78
C LEU A 35 12.07 4.24 4.04
N PRO A 36 13.36 4.07 3.71
CA PRO A 36 13.87 2.80 3.19
C PRO A 36 13.56 1.58 4.07
N LEU A 37 13.67 1.69 5.39
CA LEU A 37 13.36 0.59 6.31
C LEU A 37 11.86 0.25 6.29
N LEU A 38 10.99 1.25 6.26
CA LEU A 38 9.54 1.04 6.15
C LEU A 38 9.17 0.34 4.83
N HIS A 39 9.80 0.73 3.72
CA HIS A 39 9.61 0.04 2.45
C HIS A 39 10.07 -1.42 2.48
N LEU A 40 11.24 -1.70 3.09
CA LEU A 40 11.71 -3.09 3.28
C LEU A 40 10.70 -3.91 4.08
N PHE A 41 10.18 -3.34 5.17
CA PHE A 41 9.17 -4.00 6.00
C PHE A 41 7.90 -4.31 5.20
N GLN A 42 7.39 -3.30 4.48
CA GLN A 42 6.19 -3.47 3.68
C GLN A 42 6.37 -4.47 2.53
N GLN A 43 7.56 -4.56 1.93
CA GLN A 43 7.87 -5.57 0.91
C GLN A 43 7.82 -7.00 1.47
N GLU A 44 8.26 -7.21 2.71
CA GLU A 44 8.28 -8.54 3.33
C GLU A 44 6.90 -8.94 3.89
N HIS A 45 6.18 -7.99 4.49
CA HIS A 45 4.96 -8.27 5.26
C HIS A 45 3.67 -7.74 4.63
N GLY A 46 3.77 -6.93 3.56
CA GLY A 46 2.63 -6.34 2.85
C GLY A 46 2.11 -5.04 3.46
N TYR A 47 2.32 -4.79 4.76
CA TYR A 47 1.83 -3.61 5.47
C TYR A 47 2.71 -3.26 6.68
N ILE A 48 2.46 -2.10 7.28
CA ILE A 48 3.17 -1.57 8.45
C ILE A 48 2.21 -1.59 9.64
N ASN A 49 2.58 -2.29 10.71
CA ASN A 49 1.87 -2.28 11.98
C ASN A 49 2.68 -1.57 13.08
N GLU A 50 2.14 -1.54 14.30
CA GLU A 50 2.79 -0.92 15.45
C GLU A 50 4.15 -1.57 15.79
N ASP A 51 4.26 -2.90 15.69
CA ASP A 51 5.51 -3.61 15.98
C ASP A 51 6.61 -3.24 14.97
N SER A 52 6.26 -3.11 13.68
CA SER A 52 7.21 -2.67 12.65
C SER A 52 7.66 -1.23 12.85
N MET A 53 6.77 -0.34 13.27
CA MET A 53 7.12 1.05 13.59
C MET A 53 8.06 1.12 14.80
N ASN A 54 7.78 0.35 15.84
CA ASN A 54 8.63 0.27 17.04
C ASN A 54 10.02 -0.29 16.69
N TRP A 55 10.08 -1.34 15.86
CA TRP A 55 11.36 -1.91 15.43
C TRP A 55 12.19 -0.91 14.62
N VAL A 56 11.58 -0.18 13.68
CA VAL A 56 12.28 0.88 12.91
C VAL A 56 12.79 1.96 13.84
N ALA A 57 11.97 2.40 14.81
CA ALA A 57 12.35 3.42 15.78
C ALA A 57 13.55 2.98 16.62
N GLU A 58 13.53 1.76 17.15
CA GLU A 58 14.63 1.17 17.93
C GLU A 58 15.93 1.08 17.10
N LYS A 59 15.84 0.58 15.86
CA LYS A 59 16.98 0.48 14.95
C LYS A 59 17.67 1.81 14.68
N LEU A 60 16.90 2.88 14.62
CA LEU A 60 17.40 4.22 14.27
C LEU A 60 17.70 5.08 15.52
N GLY A 61 17.29 4.63 16.71
CA GLY A 61 17.42 5.39 17.95
C GLY A 61 16.56 6.65 17.96
N ILE A 62 15.33 6.57 17.43
CA ILE A 62 14.33 7.65 17.40
C ILE A 62 13.05 7.22 18.11
N GLU A 63 12.17 8.17 18.43
CA GLU A 63 10.89 7.87 19.05
C GLU A 63 9.91 7.28 18.01
N PRO A 64 9.05 6.29 18.39
CA PRO A 64 8.07 5.68 17.49
C PRO A 64 7.14 6.69 16.80
N ILE A 65 6.84 7.81 17.44
CA ILE A 65 6.00 8.86 16.87
C ILE A 65 6.59 9.43 15.57
N HIS A 66 7.93 9.51 15.46
CA HIS A 66 8.59 9.99 14.26
C HIS A 66 8.50 9.00 13.09
N VAL A 67 8.33 7.71 13.39
CA VAL A 67 8.04 6.69 12.37
C VAL A 67 6.58 6.76 11.95
N LEU A 68 5.67 6.91 12.91
CA LEU A 68 4.23 7.08 12.65
C LEU A 68 3.94 8.30 11.76
N GLU A 69 4.66 9.44 11.98
CA GLU A 69 4.58 10.62 11.11
C GLU A 69 4.80 10.27 9.63
N LEU A 70 5.79 9.41 9.32
CA LEU A 70 6.07 8.99 7.95
C LEU A 70 4.98 8.05 7.42
N VAL A 71 4.54 7.10 8.23
CA VAL A 71 3.53 6.10 7.83
C VAL A 71 2.19 6.78 7.51
N THR A 72 1.84 7.82 8.24
CA THR A 72 0.60 8.58 8.00
C THR A 72 0.74 9.64 6.90
N PHE A 73 1.96 10.09 6.62
CA PHE A 73 2.21 11.10 5.59
C PHE A 73 2.32 10.50 4.18
N TYR A 74 2.95 9.33 4.03
CA TYR A 74 3.21 8.71 2.72
C TYR A 74 2.09 7.74 2.33
N PRO A 75 1.25 8.05 1.32
CA PRO A 75 0.11 7.21 0.92
C PRO A 75 0.50 5.81 0.44
N GLY A 76 1.76 5.62 0.03
CA GLY A 76 2.28 4.31 -0.37
C GLY A 76 2.58 3.36 0.78
N LEU A 77 2.58 3.85 2.05
CA LEU A 77 2.76 3.02 3.25
C LEU A 77 1.38 2.63 3.80
N ARG A 78 1.15 1.33 3.93
CA ARG A 78 -0.15 0.76 4.31
C ARG A 78 -0.16 0.31 5.75
N GLN A 79 -1.19 0.67 6.50
CA GLN A 79 -1.40 0.21 7.88
C GLN A 79 -2.37 -0.99 7.96
N THR A 80 -3.02 -1.31 6.84
CA THR A 80 -3.95 -2.45 6.71
C THR A 80 -3.36 -3.47 5.75
N ALA A 81 -3.43 -4.75 6.12
CA ALA A 81 -2.99 -5.85 5.26
C ALA A 81 -3.81 -5.88 3.97
N PRO A 82 -3.19 -5.78 2.79
CA PRO A 82 -3.91 -5.90 1.53
C PRO A 82 -4.30 -7.36 1.26
N GLY A 83 -5.20 -7.58 0.30
CA GLY A 83 -5.44 -8.88 -0.29
C GLY A 83 -4.26 -9.36 -1.14
N LYS A 84 -4.36 -10.61 -1.63
CA LYS A 84 -3.31 -11.20 -2.49
C LYS A 84 -3.00 -10.33 -3.71
N TYR A 85 -4.03 -9.76 -4.33
CA TYR A 85 -3.93 -8.82 -5.44
C TYR A 85 -4.47 -7.46 -5.01
N HIS A 86 -3.58 -6.48 -4.91
CA HIS A 86 -3.93 -5.13 -4.46
C HIS A 86 -4.15 -4.21 -5.64
N ILE A 87 -5.39 -3.72 -5.79
CA ILE A 87 -5.84 -2.85 -6.87
C ILE A 87 -5.74 -1.40 -6.41
N ARG A 88 -5.03 -0.55 -7.17
CA ARG A 88 -4.92 0.89 -6.92
C ARG A 88 -5.43 1.66 -8.12
N VAL A 89 -6.54 2.36 -7.98
CA VAL A 89 -7.20 3.13 -9.07
C VAL A 89 -6.84 4.60 -8.91
N CYS A 90 -6.21 5.18 -9.94
CA CYS A 90 -5.89 6.61 -9.96
C CYS A 90 -7.16 7.46 -9.96
N ARG A 91 -7.24 8.48 -9.06
CA ARG A 91 -8.39 9.39 -8.95
C ARG A 91 -8.08 10.86 -9.21
N THR A 92 -6.86 11.20 -9.67
CA THR A 92 -6.54 12.60 -9.98
C THR A 92 -7.30 13.10 -11.21
N LEU A 93 -7.32 14.40 -11.41
CA LEU A 93 -8.24 15.10 -12.30
C LEU A 93 -8.43 14.43 -13.67
N SER A 94 -7.35 14.08 -14.37
CA SER A 94 -7.45 13.46 -15.70
C SER A 94 -8.18 12.11 -15.66
N CYS A 95 -7.82 11.25 -14.69
CA CYS A 95 -8.48 9.95 -14.51
C CYS A 95 -9.92 10.10 -14.02
N ALA A 96 -10.20 11.09 -13.15
CA ALA A 96 -11.56 11.40 -12.71
C ALA A 96 -12.46 11.82 -13.90
N MET A 97 -11.95 12.68 -14.79
CA MET A 97 -12.66 13.09 -15.99
C MET A 97 -12.81 11.96 -17.03
N ALA A 98 -11.90 10.98 -16.99
CA ALA A 98 -11.94 9.83 -17.90
C ALA A 98 -12.79 8.64 -17.39
N GLY A 99 -13.42 8.75 -16.20
CA GLY A 99 -14.33 7.74 -15.66
C GLY A 99 -13.74 6.79 -14.62
N CYS A 100 -12.72 7.21 -13.85
CA CYS A 100 -12.09 6.33 -12.85
C CYS A 100 -13.04 5.90 -11.72
N TYR A 101 -14.07 6.67 -11.42
CA TYR A 101 -15.03 6.31 -10.37
C TYR A 101 -15.91 5.14 -10.80
N GLU A 102 -16.37 5.14 -12.05
CA GLU A 102 -17.12 4.02 -12.66
C GLU A 102 -16.23 2.78 -12.75
N THR A 103 -14.98 2.95 -13.12
CA THR A 103 -13.96 1.86 -13.11
C THR A 103 -13.77 1.29 -11.71
N MET A 104 -13.63 2.15 -10.70
CA MET A 104 -13.50 1.76 -9.29
C MET A 104 -14.72 0.97 -8.79
N ASP A 105 -15.93 1.49 -9.08
CA ASP A 105 -17.18 0.85 -8.67
C ASP A 105 -17.32 -0.53 -9.33
N LYS A 106 -16.90 -0.66 -10.59
CA LYS A 106 -16.90 -1.95 -11.30
C LYS A 106 -15.86 -2.94 -10.76
N PHE A 107 -14.68 -2.48 -10.40
CA PHE A 107 -13.70 -3.33 -9.71
C PHE A 107 -14.26 -3.85 -8.38
N CYS A 108 -14.91 -3.01 -7.59
CA CYS A 108 -15.55 -3.45 -6.35
C CYS A 108 -16.64 -4.50 -6.59
N GLU A 109 -17.49 -4.29 -7.58
CA GLU A 109 -18.55 -5.23 -7.96
C GLU A 109 -17.97 -6.60 -8.35
N VAL A 110 -17.00 -6.63 -9.28
CA VAL A 110 -16.44 -7.88 -9.81
C VAL A 110 -15.58 -8.61 -8.77
N ALA A 111 -14.81 -7.88 -7.95
CA ALA A 111 -13.97 -8.45 -6.91
C ALA A 111 -14.73 -8.79 -5.60
N GLY A 112 -16.05 -8.54 -5.54
CA GLY A 112 -16.84 -8.81 -4.33
C GLY A 112 -16.47 -7.94 -3.14
N ILE A 113 -16.08 -6.69 -3.38
CA ILE A 113 -15.66 -5.73 -2.35
C ILE A 113 -16.77 -4.72 -2.08
N ASP A 114 -17.11 -4.50 -0.82
CA ASP A 114 -18.04 -3.47 -0.41
C ASP A 114 -17.42 -2.07 -0.63
N ARG A 115 -17.90 -1.38 -1.66
CA ARG A 115 -17.44 -0.04 -2.06
C ARG A 115 -17.54 1.00 -0.94
N SER A 116 -18.52 0.85 -0.04
CA SER A 116 -18.74 1.79 1.06
C SER A 116 -17.63 1.74 2.13
N LYS A 117 -16.85 0.67 2.16
CA LYS A 117 -15.71 0.50 3.07
C LYS A 117 -14.46 1.29 2.64
N VAL A 118 -14.38 1.73 1.39
CA VAL A 118 -13.27 2.58 0.92
C VAL A 118 -13.51 4.02 1.35
N SER A 119 -12.77 4.50 2.32
CA SER A 119 -12.90 5.83 2.91
C SER A 119 -11.56 6.54 3.07
N HIS A 120 -11.56 7.81 3.50
CA HIS A 120 -10.33 8.53 3.85
C HIS A 120 -9.63 7.99 5.10
N HIS A 121 -10.38 7.41 6.04
CA HIS A 121 -9.84 6.88 7.29
C HIS A 121 -9.40 5.42 7.16
N ASP A 122 -10.05 4.68 6.25
CA ASP A 122 -9.73 3.30 5.91
C ASP A 122 -9.72 3.18 4.38
N PRO A 123 -8.57 3.49 3.76
CA PRO A 123 -8.49 3.60 2.30
C PRO A 123 -8.55 2.25 1.59
N ILE A 124 -8.23 1.14 2.30
CA ILE A 124 -8.13 -0.20 1.73
C ILE A 124 -9.34 -1.03 2.14
N ALA A 125 -10.14 -1.44 1.16
CA ALA A 125 -11.16 -2.46 1.35
C ALA A 125 -10.69 -3.81 0.78
N VAL A 126 -11.01 -4.90 1.48
CA VAL A 126 -10.57 -6.26 1.14
C VAL A 126 -11.80 -7.12 0.87
N SER A 127 -11.73 -8.00 -0.15
CA SER A 127 -12.77 -9.00 -0.43
C SER A 127 -12.87 -10.02 0.70
N GLU A 128 -14.06 -10.65 0.86
CA GLU A 128 -14.28 -11.60 1.97
C GLU A 128 -13.35 -12.81 1.93
N ASP A 129 -12.93 -13.24 0.73
CA ASP A 129 -11.99 -14.34 0.52
C ASP A 129 -10.51 -13.92 0.68
N GLY A 130 -10.23 -12.62 0.89
CA GLY A 130 -8.88 -12.08 1.00
C GLY A 130 -8.09 -12.06 -0.30
N LYS A 131 -8.72 -12.38 -1.44
CA LYS A 131 -8.03 -12.44 -2.74
C LYS A 131 -7.71 -11.05 -3.28
N PHE A 132 -8.69 -10.16 -3.28
CA PHE A 132 -8.52 -8.79 -3.77
C PHE A 132 -8.61 -7.78 -2.64
N SER A 133 -7.90 -6.68 -2.82
CA SER A 133 -8.09 -5.45 -2.05
C SER A 133 -8.02 -4.26 -2.99
N ILE A 134 -8.68 -3.16 -2.62
CA ILE A 134 -8.76 -1.99 -3.48
C ILE A 134 -8.63 -0.69 -2.69
N GLU A 135 -7.95 0.28 -3.30
CA GLU A 135 -7.87 1.66 -2.82
C GLU A 135 -7.83 2.65 -3.98
N PHE A 136 -8.10 3.92 -3.69
CA PHE A 136 -7.75 5.00 -4.61
C PHE A 136 -6.28 5.38 -4.46
N ALA A 137 -5.57 5.47 -5.59
CA ALA A 137 -4.25 6.10 -5.65
C ALA A 137 -4.39 7.57 -6.03
N GLU A 138 -3.56 8.45 -5.46
CA GLU A 138 -3.61 9.88 -5.79
C GLU A 138 -3.14 10.13 -7.24
N CYS A 139 -1.98 9.61 -7.65
CA CYS A 139 -1.52 9.75 -9.03
C CYS A 139 -0.63 8.58 -9.45
N LEU A 140 -0.91 8.00 -10.61
CA LEU A 140 -0.11 6.95 -11.23
C LEU A 140 0.66 7.44 -12.49
N ALA A 141 0.72 8.75 -12.67
CA ALA A 141 1.57 9.46 -13.65
C ALA A 141 1.35 9.11 -15.14
N SER A 142 0.13 8.64 -15.54
CA SER A 142 -0.21 8.34 -16.95
C SER A 142 -1.48 9.07 -17.40
N CYS A 143 -1.47 10.39 -17.30
CA CYS A 143 -2.65 11.23 -17.53
C CYS A 143 -3.19 11.18 -18.97
N GLY A 144 -2.35 10.83 -19.95
CA GLY A 144 -2.73 10.71 -21.36
C GLY A 144 -3.50 9.45 -21.71
N THR A 145 -3.47 8.45 -20.82
CA THR A 145 -4.08 7.12 -21.02
C THR A 145 -5.05 6.75 -19.90
N GLY A 146 -5.63 7.76 -19.23
CA GLY A 146 -6.60 7.54 -18.15
C GLY A 146 -7.91 6.89 -18.64
N PRO A 147 -8.65 6.19 -17.75
CA PRO A 147 -8.30 5.85 -16.39
C PRO A 147 -7.17 4.81 -16.30
N VAL A 148 -6.34 4.90 -15.26
CA VAL A 148 -5.26 3.94 -15.05
C VAL A 148 -5.36 3.30 -13.68
N CYS A 149 -4.91 2.06 -13.57
CA CYS A 149 -4.79 1.34 -12.30
C CYS A 149 -3.54 0.46 -12.25
N LEU A 150 -3.16 0.09 -11.03
CA LEU A 150 -2.16 -0.94 -10.75
C LEU A 150 -2.85 -2.12 -10.06
N ILE A 151 -2.48 -3.34 -10.44
CA ILE A 151 -2.85 -4.57 -9.74
C ILE A 151 -1.56 -5.28 -9.37
N GLY A 152 -1.19 -5.21 -8.09
CA GLY A 152 0.18 -5.54 -7.70
C GLY A 152 1.17 -4.61 -8.39
N ASP A 153 2.05 -5.18 -9.24
CA ASP A 153 3.04 -4.43 -10.05
C ASP A 153 2.59 -4.24 -11.51
N ASP A 154 1.47 -4.85 -11.92
CA ASP A 154 0.96 -4.75 -13.28
C ASP A 154 0.24 -3.42 -13.51
N PHE A 155 0.71 -2.65 -14.49
CA PHE A 155 0.15 -1.36 -14.83
C PHE A 155 -0.85 -1.48 -15.99
N HIS A 156 -2.07 -1.00 -15.78
CA HIS A 156 -3.16 -1.03 -16.75
C HIS A 156 -3.56 0.39 -17.15
N GLU A 157 -3.63 0.65 -18.44
CA GLU A 157 -3.98 1.94 -19.04
C GLU A 157 -5.32 1.88 -19.77
N SER A 158 -5.98 3.02 -19.87
CA SER A 158 -7.28 3.19 -20.58
C SER A 158 -8.37 2.21 -20.10
N VAL A 159 -8.36 1.92 -18.79
CA VAL A 159 -9.25 0.91 -18.17
C VAL A 159 -10.66 1.44 -18.05
N LYS A 160 -11.55 0.98 -18.92
CA LYS A 160 -12.99 1.28 -18.84
C LYS A 160 -13.68 0.28 -17.91
N ALA A 161 -14.85 0.65 -17.42
CA ALA A 161 -15.65 -0.24 -16.57
C ALA A 161 -15.96 -1.59 -17.26
N ASP A 162 -16.17 -1.60 -18.57
CA ASP A 162 -16.47 -2.81 -19.35
C ASP A 162 -15.26 -3.77 -19.42
N ASP A 163 -14.02 -3.27 -19.31
CA ASP A 163 -12.80 -4.07 -19.41
C ASP A 163 -12.46 -4.77 -18.08
N VAL A 164 -13.05 -4.34 -16.97
CA VAL A 164 -12.67 -4.75 -15.61
C VAL A 164 -12.82 -6.26 -15.39
N ALA A 165 -13.89 -6.87 -15.91
CA ALA A 165 -14.12 -8.30 -15.73
C ALA A 165 -13.00 -9.13 -16.38
N GLU A 166 -12.62 -8.80 -17.64
CA GLU A 166 -11.52 -9.46 -18.34
C GLU A 166 -10.18 -9.25 -17.66
N ILE A 167 -9.97 -8.07 -17.07
CA ILE A 167 -8.74 -7.78 -16.32
C ILE A 167 -8.65 -8.65 -15.08
N ILE A 168 -9.72 -8.72 -14.28
CA ILE A 168 -9.76 -9.52 -13.03
C ILE A 168 -9.56 -11.01 -13.29
N GLU A 169 -10.10 -11.56 -14.38
CA GLU A 169 -9.93 -12.97 -14.77
C GLU A 169 -8.45 -13.38 -14.93
N LYS A 170 -7.55 -12.45 -15.22
CA LYS A 170 -6.11 -12.73 -15.37
C LYS A 170 -5.41 -13.01 -14.03
N TYR A 171 -6.08 -12.71 -12.92
CA TYR A 171 -5.56 -12.86 -11.55
C TYR A 171 -6.23 -14.04 -10.79
N ASP A 172 -6.76 -15.01 -11.49
CA ASP A 172 -7.38 -16.21 -10.90
C ASP A 172 -6.37 -17.27 -10.42
#